data_6346db2ab303d622e74305e3bb89d8f3
#
_entry.id   6346db2ab303d622e74305e3bb89d8f3
#
_cell.length_a   1.000
_cell.length_b   1.000
_cell.length_c   1.000
_cell.angle_alpha   90.00
_cell.angle_beta   90.00
_cell.angle_gamma   90.00
#
_symmetry.space_group_name_H-M   'P 1'
#
loop_
_entity.id
_entity.type
_entity.pdbx_description
1 polymer ?
#
loop_
_entity_poly.entity_id
_entity_poly.type
_entity_poly.pdbx_seq_one_letter_code
_entity_poly.pdbx_strand_id
1 'polypeptide(L)'
;MRMIAFVLAAVAIGTPAIAESWQEYSYPEYAFTVTFPANPQVETTTYQAANGRSVPAHVYSVRQNNELFKVTVADLANTGLDEAAVIDHAIKTLSAGGEVKFNIPQRIYRVYGRSLGVQGGDGSRSTISVFDYKGRLYQIEAKALPGGGDSAAATLRFQQSLVFTDGGSNRSEAAIRAIHEACPGVSFNPAGVDDPRCPANARR
;
A
#
# COMPACT_ATOMS: atom_id res chain seq x y z
N MET A 1 69.90 -23.31 -6.54
CA MET A 1 68.79 -22.86 -5.67
C MET A 1 67.64 -22.43 -6.53
N ARG A 2 66.54 -23.20 -6.57
CA ARG A 2 65.32 -22.86 -7.37
C ARG A 2 64.30 -22.31 -6.39
N MET A 3 63.98 -21.04 -6.50
CA MET A 3 62.89 -20.40 -5.76
C MET A 3 61.56 -20.76 -6.43
N ILE A 4 60.68 -21.44 -5.67
CA ILE A 4 59.26 -21.73 -6.08
C ILE A 4 58.43 -20.59 -5.50
N ALA A 5 57.86 -19.75 -6.37
CA ALA A 5 56.90 -18.75 -5.96
C ALA A 5 55.48 -19.38 -5.87
N PHE A 6 54.91 -19.40 -4.67
CA PHE A 6 53.50 -19.75 -4.48
C PHE A 6 52.63 -18.54 -4.74
N VAL A 7 51.78 -18.64 -5.78
CA VAL A 7 50.72 -17.68 -6.03
C VAL A 7 49.48 -18.11 -5.26
N LEU A 8 49.11 -17.38 -4.20
CA LEU A 8 47.84 -17.55 -3.51
C LEU A 8 46.73 -16.87 -4.33
N ALA A 9 45.87 -17.67 -4.95
CA ALA A 9 44.64 -17.19 -5.56
C ALA A 9 43.57 -16.99 -4.46
N ALA A 10 43.22 -15.72 -4.15
CA ALA A 10 42.12 -15.39 -3.25
C ALA A 10 40.79 -15.58 -3.99
N VAL A 11 40.03 -16.61 -3.66
CA VAL A 11 38.67 -16.81 -4.15
C VAL A 11 37.74 -15.89 -3.35
N ALA A 12 37.28 -14.80 -3.96
CA ALA A 12 36.24 -13.97 -3.38
C ALA A 12 34.88 -14.71 -3.45
N ILE A 13 34.45 -15.24 -2.32
CA ILE A 13 33.10 -15.82 -2.17
C ILE A 13 32.14 -14.65 -2.07
N GLY A 14 31.54 -14.27 -3.21
CA GLY A 14 30.44 -13.31 -3.24
C GLY A 14 29.25 -13.91 -2.53
N THR A 15 28.82 -13.33 -1.40
CA THR A 15 27.53 -13.66 -0.77
C THR A 15 26.42 -13.27 -1.75
N PRO A 16 25.49 -14.20 -2.10
CA PRO A 16 24.36 -13.82 -2.91
C PRO A 16 23.56 -12.75 -2.16
N ALA A 17 23.38 -11.58 -2.78
CA ALA A 17 22.42 -10.59 -2.31
C ALA A 17 21.04 -11.27 -2.43
N ILE A 18 20.41 -11.57 -1.31
CA ILE A 18 19.01 -12.02 -1.29
C ILE A 18 18.20 -10.83 -1.74
N ALA A 19 17.77 -10.84 -3.01
CA ALA A 19 16.85 -9.85 -3.53
C ALA A 19 15.57 -9.92 -2.68
N GLU A 20 15.11 -8.79 -2.14
CA GLU A 20 13.83 -8.72 -1.44
C GLU A 20 12.73 -9.22 -2.38
N SER A 21 12.15 -10.38 -2.07
CA SER A 21 11.10 -10.98 -2.88
C SER A 21 9.75 -10.43 -2.45
N TRP A 22 9.41 -9.24 -2.94
CA TRP A 22 8.06 -8.70 -2.77
C TRP A 22 7.04 -9.62 -3.46
N GLN A 23 6.03 -10.06 -2.71
CA GLN A 23 4.98 -10.95 -3.17
C GLN A 23 3.61 -10.32 -2.98
N GLU A 24 2.70 -10.59 -3.93
CA GLU A 24 1.31 -10.19 -3.83
C GLU A 24 0.53 -11.19 -2.95
N TYR A 25 -0.26 -10.63 -2.04
CA TYR A 25 -1.17 -11.36 -1.16
C TYR A 25 -2.59 -10.92 -1.44
N SER A 26 -3.49 -11.90 -1.61
CA SER A 26 -4.90 -11.69 -1.91
C SER A 26 -5.76 -12.01 -0.70
N TYR A 27 -6.69 -11.11 -0.38
CA TYR A 27 -7.65 -11.22 0.71
C TYR A 27 -9.07 -11.06 0.17
N PRO A 28 -9.64 -12.12 -0.45
CA PRO A 28 -10.94 -12.04 -1.13
C PRO A 28 -12.08 -11.67 -0.21
N GLU A 29 -12.03 -12.07 1.07
CA GLU A 29 -13.03 -11.75 2.10
C GLU A 29 -13.14 -10.23 2.37
N TYR A 30 -12.04 -9.51 2.14
CA TYR A 30 -11.95 -8.04 2.26
C TYR A 30 -11.80 -7.35 0.90
N ALA A 31 -11.92 -8.10 -0.19
CA ALA A 31 -11.89 -7.62 -1.56
C ALA A 31 -10.67 -6.74 -1.91
N PHE A 32 -9.46 -7.14 -1.47
CA PHE A 32 -8.23 -6.44 -1.85
C PHE A 32 -7.04 -7.39 -2.08
N THR A 33 -6.05 -6.88 -2.83
CA THR A 33 -4.70 -7.41 -2.89
C THR A 33 -3.70 -6.34 -2.49
N VAL A 34 -2.54 -6.77 -2.01
CA VAL A 34 -1.43 -5.89 -1.65
C VAL A 34 -0.11 -6.66 -1.71
N THR A 35 0.99 -5.97 -2.01
CA THR A 35 2.32 -6.60 -2.09
C THR A 35 3.11 -6.32 -0.81
N PHE A 36 3.65 -7.39 -0.18
CA PHE A 36 4.53 -7.28 0.99
C PHE A 36 5.94 -7.81 0.69
N PRO A 37 6.98 -7.32 1.41
CA PRO A 37 8.36 -7.79 1.24
C PRO A 37 8.62 -9.18 1.84
N ALA A 38 7.70 -9.70 2.67
CA ALA A 38 7.72 -11.03 3.27
C ALA A 38 6.29 -11.48 3.60
N ASN A 39 6.13 -12.71 4.09
CA ASN A 39 4.82 -13.21 4.53
C ASN A 39 4.28 -12.38 5.71
N PRO A 40 3.10 -11.72 5.58
CA PRO A 40 2.56 -10.88 6.65
C PRO A 40 2.05 -11.69 7.84
N GLN A 41 2.28 -11.15 9.03
CA GLN A 41 1.57 -11.57 10.24
C GLN A 41 0.15 -11.01 10.18
N VAL A 42 -0.83 -11.83 10.61
CA VAL A 42 -2.25 -11.45 10.61
C VAL A 42 -2.76 -11.43 12.05
N GLU A 43 -3.32 -10.30 12.45
CA GLU A 43 -3.91 -10.12 13.78
C GLU A 43 -5.36 -9.66 13.64
N THR A 44 -6.22 -10.19 14.51
CA THR A 44 -7.59 -9.69 14.68
C THR A 44 -7.61 -8.75 15.88
N THR A 45 -8.19 -7.57 15.70
CA THR A 45 -8.31 -6.54 16.72
C THR A 45 -9.66 -5.83 16.63
N THR A 46 -9.84 -4.75 17.36
CA THR A 46 -11.00 -3.86 17.26
C THR A 46 -10.59 -2.47 16.83
N TYR A 47 -11.42 -1.86 15.98
CA TYR A 47 -11.31 -0.47 15.57
C TYR A 47 -12.42 0.36 16.24
N GLN A 48 -12.06 1.49 16.83
CA GLN A 48 -13.02 2.45 17.38
C GLN A 48 -13.49 3.37 16.25
N ALA A 49 -14.76 3.25 15.87
CA ALA A 49 -15.36 4.10 14.84
C ALA A 49 -15.65 5.51 15.38
N ALA A 50 -15.90 6.48 14.47
CA ALA A 50 -16.14 7.88 14.81
C ALA A 50 -17.33 8.10 15.78
N ASN A 51 -18.31 7.23 15.74
CA ASN A 51 -19.47 7.25 16.64
C ASN A 51 -19.26 6.48 17.97
N GLY A 52 -18.01 6.07 18.27
CA GLY A 52 -17.65 5.35 19.48
C GLY A 52 -17.94 3.85 19.47
N ARG A 53 -18.49 3.30 18.38
CA ARG A 53 -18.69 1.85 18.26
C ARG A 53 -17.38 1.13 18.02
N SER A 54 -17.17 0.01 18.69
CA SER A 54 -16.08 -0.92 18.41
C SER A 54 -16.51 -1.89 17.32
N VAL A 55 -15.70 -2.02 16.29
CA VAL A 55 -15.93 -2.97 15.18
C VAL A 55 -14.74 -3.90 15.01
N PRO A 56 -14.92 -5.12 14.47
CA PRO A 56 -13.81 -6.01 14.16
C PRO A 56 -12.88 -5.36 13.12
N ALA A 57 -11.59 -5.57 13.32
CA ALA A 57 -10.56 -5.15 12.38
C ALA A 57 -9.49 -6.23 12.23
N HIS A 58 -8.89 -6.30 11.04
CA HIS A 58 -7.77 -7.18 10.71
C HIS A 58 -6.56 -6.34 10.37
N VAL A 59 -5.41 -6.74 10.91
CA VAL A 59 -4.13 -6.09 10.68
C VAL A 59 -3.19 -7.09 10.03
N TYR A 60 -2.66 -6.75 8.88
CA TYR A 60 -1.66 -7.48 8.12
C TYR A 60 -0.36 -6.71 8.21
N SER A 61 0.72 -7.28 8.73
CA SER A 61 1.95 -6.53 8.93
C SER A 61 3.21 -7.33 8.65
N VAL A 62 4.23 -6.62 8.13
CA VAL A 62 5.60 -7.10 7.99
C VAL A 62 6.53 -6.07 8.59
N ARG A 63 7.46 -6.52 9.43
CA ARG A 63 8.55 -5.70 9.93
C ARG A 63 9.87 -6.22 9.37
N GLN A 64 10.57 -5.37 8.61
CA GLN A 64 11.83 -5.73 7.94
C GLN A 64 12.71 -4.48 7.77
N ASN A 65 14.03 -4.62 7.88
CA ASN A 65 15.01 -3.54 7.63
C ASN A 65 14.70 -2.22 8.36
N ASN A 66 14.20 -2.31 9.61
CA ASN A 66 13.76 -1.17 10.41
C ASN A 66 12.58 -0.38 9.82
N GLU A 67 11.80 -1.04 8.97
CA GLU A 67 10.54 -0.55 8.40
C GLU A 67 9.38 -1.45 8.83
N LEU A 68 8.20 -0.87 8.93
CA LEU A 68 6.93 -1.56 9.17
C LEU A 68 5.99 -1.28 8.00
N PHE A 69 5.53 -2.34 7.34
CA PHE A 69 4.49 -2.31 6.32
C PHE A 69 3.22 -2.89 6.92
N LYS A 70 2.13 -2.15 6.90
CA LYS A 70 0.90 -2.53 7.58
C LYS A 70 -0.34 -2.16 6.77
N VAL A 71 -1.27 -3.11 6.68
CA VAL A 71 -2.64 -2.85 6.21
C VAL A 71 -3.59 -3.13 7.37
N THR A 72 -4.48 -2.20 7.66
CA THR A 72 -5.60 -2.39 8.59
C THR A 72 -6.90 -2.29 7.82
N VAL A 73 -7.78 -3.29 8.00
CA VAL A 73 -9.12 -3.30 7.43
C VAL A 73 -10.14 -3.39 8.56
N ALA A 74 -11.10 -2.46 8.61
CA ALA A 74 -12.20 -2.48 9.59
C ALA A 74 -13.55 -2.46 8.86
N ASP A 75 -14.50 -3.30 9.30
CA ASP A 75 -15.85 -3.35 8.73
C ASP A 75 -16.75 -2.32 9.41
N LEU A 76 -17.09 -1.25 8.69
CA LEU A 76 -17.92 -0.14 9.15
C LEU A 76 -19.33 -0.13 8.55
N ALA A 77 -19.69 -1.11 7.71
CA ALA A 77 -20.96 -1.14 6.97
C ALA A 77 -22.19 -0.90 7.86
N ASN A 78 -22.18 -1.39 9.11
CA ASN A 78 -23.31 -1.30 10.04
C ASN A 78 -23.18 -0.14 11.04
N THR A 79 -22.27 0.80 10.82
CA THR A 79 -22.06 1.93 11.76
C THR A 79 -22.95 3.13 11.48
N GLY A 80 -23.45 3.27 10.25
CA GLY A 80 -24.23 4.42 9.79
C GLY A 80 -23.39 5.67 9.55
N LEU A 81 -22.06 5.54 9.52
CA LEU A 81 -21.15 6.64 9.22
C LEU A 81 -21.05 6.84 7.69
N ASP A 82 -20.93 8.08 7.27
CA ASP A 82 -20.58 8.44 5.90
C ASP A 82 -19.05 8.37 5.68
N GLU A 83 -18.65 8.36 4.42
CA GLU A 83 -17.24 8.28 4.00
C GLU A 83 -16.38 9.40 4.62
N ALA A 84 -16.91 10.64 4.67
CA ALA A 84 -16.16 11.78 5.20
C ALA A 84 -15.88 11.59 6.69
N ALA A 85 -16.88 11.20 7.48
CA ALA A 85 -16.72 10.95 8.92
C ALA A 85 -15.74 9.80 9.19
N VAL A 86 -15.75 8.75 8.37
CA VAL A 86 -14.81 7.61 8.47
C VAL A 86 -13.38 8.07 8.21
N ILE A 87 -13.16 8.78 7.10
CA ILE A 87 -11.83 9.24 6.69
C ILE A 87 -11.28 10.27 7.67
N ASP A 88 -12.08 11.25 8.09
CA ASP A 88 -11.65 12.31 9.02
C ASP A 88 -11.28 11.73 10.39
N HIS A 89 -12.06 10.77 10.89
CA HIS A 89 -11.75 10.08 12.14
C HIS A 89 -10.46 9.27 12.04
N ALA A 90 -10.26 8.55 10.94
CA ALA A 90 -9.04 7.79 10.70
C ALA A 90 -7.81 8.70 10.64
N ILE A 91 -7.90 9.83 9.93
CA ILE A 91 -6.84 10.85 9.87
C ILE A 91 -6.50 11.36 11.27
N LYS A 92 -7.50 11.77 12.05
CA LYS A 92 -7.32 12.25 13.41
C LYS A 92 -6.63 11.22 14.30
N THR A 93 -7.04 9.97 14.22
CA THR A 93 -6.47 8.89 15.02
C THR A 93 -5.02 8.59 14.63
N LEU A 94 -4.75 8.50 13.32
CA LEU A 94 -3.42 8.17 12.79
C LEU A 94 -2.39 9.30 13.01
N SER A 95 -2.85 10.55 13.12
CA SER A 95 -2.00 11.71 13.36
C SER A 95 -1.84 12.09 14.83
N ALA A 96 -2.58 11.47 15.74
CA ALA A 96 -2.61 11.86 17.17
C ALA A 96 -1.24 11.76 17.88
N GLY A 97 -0.32 10.94 17.37
CA GLY A 97 1.01 10.73 17.97
C GLY A 97 2.17 11.46 17.27
N GLY A 98 1.89 12.37 16.33
CA GLY A 98 2.96 12.98 15.55
C GLY A 98 2.56 14.27 14.83
N GLU A 99 3.54 14.87 14.15
CA GLU A 99 3.35 16.05 13.32
C GLU A 99 2.95 15.65 11.91
N VAL A 100 1.83 16.18 11.42
CA VAL A 100 1.38 15.97 10.04
C VAL A 100 2.22 16.82 9.09
N LYS A 101 2.99 16.18 8.23
CA LYS A 101 3.83 16.85 7.22
C LYS A 101 3.07 17.15 5.94
N PHE A 102 2.14 16.28 5.58
CA PHE A 102 1.20 16.50 4.48
C PHE A 102 -0.09 15.71 4.71
N ASN A 103 -1.18 16.18 4.12
CA ASN A 103 -2.48 15.52 4.06
C ASN A 103 -3.13 15.92 2.73
N ILE A 104 -3.02 15.07 1.73
CA ILE A 104 -3.41 15.35 0.36
C ILE A 104 -4.46 14.36 -0.14
N PRO A 105 -5.33 14.75 -1.08
CA PRO A 105 -6.21 13.80 -1.76
C PRO A 105 -5.42 12.68 -2.44
N GLN A 106 -5.95 11.46 -2.34
CA GLN A 106 -5.44 10.29 -3.04
C GLN A 106 -6.58 9.52 -3.68
N ARG A 107 -6.28 8.75 -4.71
CA ARG A 107 -7.26 7.92 -5.40
C ARG A 107 -6.64 6.63 -5.90
N ILE A 108 -7.36 5.53 -5.72
CA ILE A 108 -7.12 4.25 -6.39
C ILE A 108 -8.32 4.02 -7.31
N TYR A 109 -8.12 4.19 -8.61
CA TYR A 109 -9.21 4.18 -9.63
C TYR A 109 -10.33 5.16 -9.28
N ARG A 110 -11.51 4.64 -8.87
CA ARG A 110 -12.69 5.45 -8.50
C ARG A 110 -12.87 5.59 -7.00
N VAL A 111 -12.01 4.96 -6.20
CA VAL A 111 -12.05 5.05 -4.75
C VAL A 111 -11.21 6.23 -4.31
N TYR A 112 -11.85 7.22 -3.72
CA TYR A 112 -11.20 8.41 -3.19
C TYR A 112 -10.75 8.17 -1.75
N GLY A 113 -9.73 8.87 -1.34
CA GLY A 113 -9.16 8.77 -0.02
C GLY A 113 -8.16 9.88 0.26
N ARG A 114 -7.33 9.67 1.27
CA ARG A 114 -6.31 10.64 1.70
C ARG A 114 -4.97 9.95 1.85
N SER A 115 -3.91 10.69 1.55
CA SER A 115 -2.53 10.31 1.87
C SER A 115 -1.95 11.27 2.89
N LEU A 116 -1.32 10.70 3.93
CA LEU A 116 -0.74 11.43 5.05
C LEU A 116 0.73 11.11 5.17
N GLY A 117 1.54 12.13 5.49
CA GLY A 117 2.86 11.95 6.06
C GLY A 117 2.84 12.38 7.51
N VAL A 118 3.27 11.50 8.44
CA VAL A 118 3.30 11.77 9.87
C VAL A 118 4.71 11.56 10.40
N GLN A 119 5.25 12.55 11.08
CA GLN A 119 6.52 12.49 11.80
C GLN A 119 6.23 12.23 13.27
N GLY A 120 6.60 11.06 13.77
CA GLY A 120 6.49 10.72 15.18
C GLY A 120 7.50 11.47 16.04
N GLY A 121 7.13 11.75 17.29
CA GLY A 121 8.02 12.36 18.28
C GLY A 121 9.24 11.51 18.64
N ASP A 122 9.17 10.20 18.35
CA ASP A 122 10.26 9.23 18.50
C ASP A 122 11.25 9.23 17.32
N GLY A 123 11.03 10.08 16.30
CA GLY A 123 11.82 10.13 15.08
C GLY A 123 11.34 9.19 13.98
N SER A 124 10.29 8.41 14.19
CA SER A 124 9.67 7.58 13.14
C SER A 124 8.98 8.44 12.07
N ARG A 125 8.86 7.92 10.87
CA ARG A 125 8.14 8.57 9.76
C ARG A 125 7.17 7.59 9.13
N SER A 126 5.90 7.96 9.08
CA SER A 126 4.85 7.15 8.43
C SER A 126 4.32 7.84 7.18
N THR A 127 4.17 7.08 6.11
CA THR A 127 3.32 7.43 4.97
C THR A 127 2.11 6.53 5.01
N ILE A 128 0.91 7.13 5.05
CA ILE A 128 -0.33 6.41 5.30
C ILE A 128 -1.34 6.79 4.24
N SER A 129 -1.98 5.80 3.64
CA SER A 129 -3.15 6.01 2.77
C SER A 129 -4.40 5.47 3.45
N VAL A 130 -5.49 6.23 3.38
CA VAL A 130 -6.77 5.94 4.01
C VAL A 130 -7.87 5.97 2.95
N PHE A 131 -8.68 4.92 2.91
CA PHE A 131 -9.83 4.80 2.00
C PHE A 131 -11.04 4.26 2.76
N ASP A 132 -12.22 4.77 2.46
CA ASP A 132 -13.49 4.08 2.72
C ASP A 132 -14.00 3.51 1.41
N TYR A 133 -14.23 2.21 1.38
CA TYR A 133 -14.76 1.54 0.21
C TYR A 133 -15.77 0.46 0.60
N LYS A 134 -16.99 0.62 0.12
CA LYS A 134 -18.12 -0.29 0.40
C LYS A 134 -18.34 -0.53 1.91
N GLY A 135 -18.24 0.53 2.71
CA GLY A 135 -18.43 0.47 4.16
C GLY A 135 -17.28 -0.21 4.90
N ARG A 136 -16.11 -0.29 4.30
CA ARG A 136 -14.88 -0.77 4.94
C ARG A 136 -13.81 0.31 4.90
N LEU A 137 -13.18 0.53 6.04
CA LEU A 137 -12.00 1.36 6.15
C LEU A 137 -10.76 0.53 5.81
N TYR A 138 -9.92 1.06 4.92
CA TYR A 138 -8.60 0.53 4.62
C TYR A 138 -7.55 1.56 4.97
N GLN A 139 -6.57 1.18 5.77
CA GLN A 139 -5.42 2.01 6.13
C GLN A 139 -4.16 1.27 5.71
N ILE A 140 -3.35 1.89 4.85
CA ILE A 140 -2.09 1.33 4.35
C ILE A 140 -0.97 2.20 4.89
N GLU A 141 -0.15 1.68 5.79
CA GLU A 141 0.94 2.40 6.44
C GLU A 141 2.28 1.77 6.11
N ALA A 142 3.19 2.58 5.55
CA ALA A 142 4.62 2.30 5.54
C ALA A 142 5.29 3.23 6.54
N LYS A 143 5.98 2.64 7.53
CA LYS A 143 6.61 3.38 8.62
C LYS A 143 8.09 3.07 8.71
N ALA A 144 8.94 4.08 8.55
CA ALA A 144 10.34 4.02 8.94
C ALA A 144 10.43 4.16 10.46
N LEU A 145 11.05 3.19 11.12
CA LEU A 145 11.22 3.18 12.57
C LEU A 145 12.38 4.08 12.98
N PRO A 146 12.47 4.49 14.26
CA PRO A 146 13.56 5.34 14.74
C PRO A 146 14.94 4.77 14.41
N GLY A 147 15.83 5.59 13.86
CA GLY A 147 17.18 5.17 13.44
C GLY A 147 17.23 4.36 12.16
N GLY A 148 16.09 4.10 11.54
CA GLY A 148 15.99 3.42 10.24
C GLY A 148 16.26 4.37 9.08
N GLY A 149 16.82 3.80 8.00
CA GLY A 149 16.81 4.45 6.70
C GLY A 149 15.37 4.55 6.18
N ASP A 150 15.07 5.61 5.44
CA ASP A 150 13.79 5.76 4.75
C ASP A 150 13.98 5.22 3.32
N SER A 151 13.47 4.02 3.07
CA SER A 151 13.41 3.51 1.71
C SER A 151 12.18 4.09 1.00
N ALA A 152 12.33 5.27 0.41
CA ALA A 152 11.27 5.88 -0.39
C ALA A 152 10.75 4.93 -1.48
N ALA A 153 11.62 4.09 -2.05
CA ALA A 153 11.25 3.11 -3.05
C ALA A 153 10.35 2.00 -2.48
N ALA A 154 10.69 1.44 -1.30
CA ALA A 154 9.87 0.41 -0.64
C ALA A 154 8.53 0.99 -0.18
N THR A 155 8.54 2.20 0.43
CA THR A 155 7.33 2.93 0.80
C THR A 155 6.40 3.13 -0.40
N LEU A 156 6.92 3.65 -1.50
CA LEU A 156 6.14 3.90 -2.72
C LEU A 156 5.59 2.61 -3.31
N ARG A 157 6.42 1.57 -3.39
CA ARG A 157 6.01 0.25 -3.87
C ARG A 157 4.85 -0.30 -3.05
N PHE A 158 4.95 -0.24 -1.72
CA PHE A 158 3.89 -0.72 -0.83
C PHE A 158 2.61 0.09 -0.99
N GLN A 159 2.69 1.42 -0.95
CA GLN A 159 1.53 2.32 -1.07
C GLN A 159 0.78 2.16 -2.39
N GLN A 160 1.50 1.87 -3.47
CA GLN A 160 0.92 1.70 -4.80
C GLN A 160 0.43 0.28 -5.09
N SER A 161 0.72 -0.68 -4.22
CA SER A 161 0.37 -2.09 -4.45
C SER A 161 -1.05 -2.45 -4.06
N LEU A 162 -1.78 -1.58 -3.33
CA LEU A 162 -3.17 -1.84 -2.97
C LEU A 162 -4.07 -1.82 -4.19
N VAL A 163 -4.83 -2.91 -4.36
CA VAL A 163 -5.84 -3.05 -5.41
C VAL A 163 -7.14 -3.56 -4.80
N PHE A 164 -8.28 -2.93 -5.12
CA PHE A 164 -9.60 -3.43 -4.76
C PHE A 164 -10.09 -4.42 -5.82
N THR A 165 -10.40 -5.67 -5.43
CA THR A 165 -10.66 -6.77 -6.37
C THR A 165 -12.12 -6.93 -6.80
N ASP A 166 -13.06 -6.24 -6.15
CA ASP A 166 -14.51 -6.36 -6.37
C ASP A 166 -15.12 -5.18 -7.16
N GLY A 167 -14.35 -4.58 -8.05
CA GLY A 167 -14.79 -3.52 -8.97
C GLY A 167 -14.34 -2.10 -8.61
N GLY A 168 -13.68 -1.87 -7.47
CA GLY A 168 -13.05 -0.59 -7.12
C GLY A 168 -11.81 -0.30 -7.97
N SER A 169 -11.13 -1.35 -8.37
CA SER A 169 -9.92 -1.28 -9.18
C SER A 169 -9.95 -2.19 -10.41
N ASN A 170 -10.99 -3.01 -10.57
CA ASN A 170 -10.93 -4.06 -11.58
C ASN A 170 -11.36 -3.57 -12.96
N ARG A 171 -10.36 -3.09 -13.66
CA ARG A 171 -10.18 -3.66 -15.00
C ARG A 171 -9.24 -4.87 -14.81
N SER A 172 -9.77 -6.08 -14.94
CA SER A 172 -8.95 -7.29 -14.98
C SER A 172 -7.80 -7.08 -15.97
N GLU A 173 -6.68 -7.79 -15.83
CA GLU A 173 -5.58 -7.70 -16.83
C GLU A 173 -6.10 -7.88 -18.26
N ALA A 174 -7.14 -8.72 -18.44
CA ALA A 174 -7.83 -8.88 -19.70
C ALA A 174 -8.52 -7.59 -20.18
N ALA A 175 -9.14 -6.83 -19.28
CA ALA A 175 -9.76 -5.55 -19.62
C ALA A 175 -8.73 -4.44 -19.88
N ILE A 176 -7.60 -4.45 -19.16
CA ILE A 176 -6.47 -3.54 -19.43
C ILE A 176 -5.86 -3.86 -20.79
N ARG A 177 -5.68 -5.14 -21.11
CA ARG A 177 -5.19 -5.60 -22.41
C ARG A 177 -6.15 -5.20 -23.54
N ALA A 178 -7.45 -5.44 -23.37
CA ALA A 178 -8.47 -5.04 -24.35
C ALA A 178 -8.50 -3.53 -24.60
N ILE A 179 -8.23 -2.71 -23.59
CA ILE A 179 -8.11 -1.26 -23.76
C ILE A 179 -6.83 -0.89 -24.51
N HIS A 180 -5.70 -1.51 -24.21
CA HIS A 180 -4.46 -1.29 -24.94
C HIS A 180 -4.57 -1.70 -26.41
N GLU A 181 -5.29 -2.79 -26.69
CA GLU A 181 -5.58 -3.23 -28.04
C GLU A 181 -6.52 -2.27 -28.79
N ALA A 182 -7.54 -1.74 -28.09
CA ALA A 182 -8.50 -0.79 -28.65
C ALA A 182 -7.96 0.65 -28.76
N CYS A 183 -6.94 0.99 -27.98
CA CYS A 183 -6.39 2.36 -27.86
C CYS A 183 -4.84 2.33 -27.98
N PRO A 184 -4.26 1.91 -29.10
CA PRO A 184 -2.81 1.82 -29.26
C PRO A 184 -2.18 3.23 -29.17
N GLY A 185 -1.09 3.35 -28.42
CA GLY A 185 -0.33 4.58 -28.24
C GLY A 185 -0.91 5.58 -27.23
N VAL A 186 -1.97 5.20 -26.48
CA VAL A 186 -2.47 5.97 -25.36
C VAL A 186 -1.77 5.49 -24.09
N SER A 187 -1.07 6.38 -23.40
CA SER A 187 -0.50 6.11 -22.08
C SER A 187 -1.64 5.87 -21.08
N PHE A 188 -1.62 4.72 -20.41
CA PHE A 188 -2.65 4.38 -19.44
C PHE A 188 -2.63 5.39 -18.29
N ASN A 189 -3.65 6.24 -18.23
CA ASN A 189 -3.91 7.07 -17.06
C ASN A 189 -4.86 6.29 -16.13
N PRO A 190 -4.46 5.91 -14.91
CA PRO A 190 -5.33 5.21 -13.96
C PRO A 190 -6.59 6.02 -13.60
N ALA A 191 -6.65 7.32 -13.95
CA ALA A 191 -7.81 8.18 -13.76
C ALA A 191 -9.02 7.89 -14.68
N GLY A 192 -8.88 6.92 -15.59
CA GLY A 192 -9.87 6.63 -16.62
C GLY A 192 -9.41 7.11 -17.99
N VAL A 193 -9.79 6.39 -19.02
CA VAL A 193 -9.43 6.76 -20.39
C VAL A 193 -10.49 7.73 -20.92
N ASP A 194 -10.32 9.00 -20.64
CA ASP A 194 -11.12 10.08 -21.27
C ASP A 194 -10.46 10.59 -22.58
N ASP A 195 -9.57 9.80 -23.17
CA ASP A 195 -8.94 10.17 -24.42
C ASP A 195 -9.94 10.06 -25.57
N PRO A 196 -10.20 11.17 -26.29
CA PRO A 196 -11.17 11.18 -27.38
C PRO A 196 -10.80 10.26 -28.55
N ARG A 197 -9.56 9.78 -28.61
CA ARG A 197 -9.07 8.80 -29.61
C ARG A 197 -9.54 7.39 -29.31
N CYS A 198 -9.99 7.11 -28.07
CA CYS A 198 -10.51 5.80 -27.70
C CYS A 198 -11.98 5.65 -28.09
N PRO A 199 -12.42 4.46 -28.55
CA PRO A 199 -13.83 4.22 -28.81
C PRO A 199 -14.67 4.37 -27.54
N ALA A 200 -15.93 4.81 -27.67
CA ALA A 200 -16.80 5.13 -26.54
C ALA A 200 -17.03 3.94 -25.57
N ASN A 201 -16.97 2.71 -26.05
CA ASN A 201 -17.08 1.50 -25.25
C ASN A 201 -15.82 1.17 -24.41
N ALA A 202 -14.68 1.76 -24.75
CA ALA A 202 -13.44 1.64 -23.98
C ALA A 202 -13.29 2.72 -22.90
N ARG A 203 -14.19 3.72 -22.90
CA ARG A 203 -14.16 4.89 -21.97
C ARG A 203 -14.97 4.69 -20.68
N ARG A 204 -15.63 3.52 -20.51
CA ARG A 204 -16.49 3.23 -19.34
C ARG A 204 -15.78 2.44 -18.29
#